data_d6434231b37a0debd1dce628178beef4
#
_entry.id   d6434231b37a0debd1dce628178beef4
#
_cell.length_a   1.000
_cell.length_b   1.000
_cell.length_c   1.000
_cell.angle_alpha   90.00
_cell.angle_beta   90.00
_cell.angle_gamma   90.00
#
_symmetry.space_group_name_H-M   'P 1'
#
loop_
_entity.id
_entity.type
_entity.pdbx_description
1 polymer ?
#
loop_
_entity_poly.entity_id
_entity_poly.type
_entity_poly.pdbx_seq_one_letter_code
_entity_poly.pdbx_strand_id
1 'polypeptide(L)'
;MAKAYWISAYRSISNPDALAEYAKLAGPSLTAAGGKFLARGVAAAVKEHGQKERTVLIEFESLDAALAAYDSPGYKAALAALGENAVVRDIRILEGV
;
A
#
# COMPACT_ATOMS: atom_id res chain seq x y z
N MET A 1 4.41 -22.58 -4.15
CA MET A 1 4.40 -21.65 -3.02
C MET A 1 3.38 -20.57 -3.23
N ALA A 2 2.69 -20.18 -2.18
CA ALA A 2 1.66 -19.18 -2.29
C ALA A 2 2.26 -17.79 -2.44
N LYS A 3 1.65 -17.01 -3.31
CA LYS A 3 1.94 -15.58 -3.41
C LYS A 3 1.31 -14.87 -2.22
N ALA A 4 1.70 -13.63 -1.99
CA ALA A 4 1.11 -12.80 -0.96
C ALA A 4 0.58 -11.51 -1.54
N TYR A 5 -0.39 -10.92 -0.85
CA TYR A 5 -1.05 -9.71 -1.31
C TYR A 5 -1.05 -8.67 -0.20
N TRP A 6 -0.68 -7.47 -0.60
CA TRP A 6 -0.66 -6.29 0.26
C TRP A 6 -1.84 -5.43 -0.17
N ILE A 7 -2.75 -5.18 0.76
CA ILE A 7 -3.94 -4.40 0.51
C ILE A 7 -3.90 -3.16 1.38
N SER A 8 -3.82 -1.99 0.76
CA SER A 8 -3.91 -0.71 1.47
C SER A 8 -5.30 -0.15 1.26
N ALA A 9 -6.05 0.01 2.33
CA ALA A 9 -7.40 0.58 2.28
C ALA A 9 -7.40 1.90 3.03
N TYR A 10 -7.59 3.01 2.31
CA TYR A 10 -7.59 4.34 2.92
C TYR A 10 -8.95 4.66 3.48
N ARG A 11 -8.97 5.29 4.65
CA ARG A 11 -10.19 5.78 5.30
C ARG A 11 -10.35 7.27 5.14
N SER A 12 -9.24 8.01 5.20
CA SER A 12 -9.25 9.45 4.96
C SER A 12 -7.87 9.91 4.50
N ILE A 13 -7.85 10.99 3.74
CA ILE A 13 -6.63 11.61 3.25
C ILE A 13 -6.75 13.09 3.60
N SER A 14 -6.01 13.53 4.63
CA SER A 14 -6.04 14.91 5.08
C SER A 14 -4.94 15.77 4.46
N ASN A 15 -3.88 15.15 3.93
CA ASN A 15 -2.78 15.86 3.29
C ASN A 15 -2.43 15.20 1.95
N PRO A 16 -3.14 15.56 0.87
CA PRO A 16 -2.90 14.96 -0.45
C PRO A 16 -1.48 15.18 -0.98
N ASP A 17 -0.86 16.33 -0.63
CA ASP A 17 0.49 16.63 -1.08
C ASP A 17 1.51 15.68 -0.45
N ALA A 18 1.37 15.39 0.83
CA ALA A 18 2.24 14.41 1.50
C ALA A 18 2.03 13.00 0.92
N LEU A 19 0.79 12.65 0.58
CA LEU A 19 0.50 11.38 -0.06
C LEU A 19 1.16 11.29 -1.44
N ALA A 20 1.17 12.38 -2.21
CA ALA A 20 1.83 12.42 -3.51
C ALA A 20 3.35 12.22 -3.38
N GLU A 21 3.97 12.85 -2.39
CA GLU A 21 5.40 12.65 -2.12
C GLU A 21 5.69 11.21 -1.70
N TYR A 22 4.84 10.64 -0.84
CA TYR A 22 4.94 9.24 -0.46
C TYR A 22 4.87 8.34 -1.70
N ALA A 23 3.92 8.57 -2.58
CA ALA A 23 3.71 7.71 -3.74
C ALA A 23 4.92 7.71 -4.69
N LYS A 24 5.60 8.86 -4.84
CA LYS A 24 6.80 8.96 -5.66
C LYS A 24 7.92 8.04 -5.17
N LEU A 25 7.98 7.81 -3.87
CA LEU A 25 8.99 6.95 -3.26
C LEU A 25 8.50 5.51 -3.11
N ALA A 26 7.25 5.34 -2.71
CA ALA A 26 6.69 4.02 -2.41
C ALA A 26 6.57 3.15 -3.66
N GLY A 27 6.12 3.71 -4.77
CA GLY A 27 5.96 2.96 -6.01
C GLY A 27 7.25 2.27 -6.45
N PRO A 28 8.33 3.04 -6.68
CA PRO A 28 9.62 2.44 -7.04
C PRO A 28 10.17 1.49 -5.98
N SER A 29 10.03 1.82 -4.70
CA SER A 29 10.53 1.00 -3.60
C SER A 29 9.84 -0.37 -3.57
N LEU A 30 8.52 -0.38 -3.65
CA LEU A 30 7.76 -1.63 -3.61
C LEU A 30 7.99 -2.48 -4.85
N THR A 31 8.13 -1.84 -6.02
CA THR A 31 8.46 -2.54 -7.25
C THR A 31 9.85 -3.15 -7.18
N ALA A 32 10.82 -2.43 -6.65
CA ALA A 32 12.18 -2.94 -6.47
C ALA A 32 12.22 -4.11 -5.49
N ALA A 33 11.31 -4.14 -4.53
CA ALA A 33 11.20 -5.23 -3.57
C ALA A 33 10.43 -6.45 -4.11
N GLY A 34 10.02 -6.41 -5.37
CA GLY A 34 9.33 -7.52 -6.02
C GLY A 34 7.82 -7.38 -6.07
N GLY A 35 7.30 -6.24 -5.68
CA GLY A 35 5.86 -5.98 -5.70
C GLY A 35 5.36 -5.69 -7.11
N LYS A 36 4.18 -6.21 -7.42
CA LYS A 36 3.49 -5.94 -8.68
C LYS A 36 2.15 -5.30 -8.35
N PHE A 37 1.96 -4.06 -8.76
CA PHE A 37 0.70 -3.37 -8.54
C PHE A 37 -0.38 -3.98 -9.45
N LEU A 38 -1.41 -4.54 -8.85
CA LEU A 38 -2.52 -5.17 -9.58
C LEU A 38 -3.70 -4.22 -9.72
N ALA A 39 -3.93 -3.37 -8.73
CA ALA A 39 -5.00 -2.38 -8.75
C ALA A 39 -4.61 -1.20 -7.87
N ARG A 40 -5.03 -0.01 -8.29
CA ARG A 40 -4.73 1.22 -7.55
C ARG A 40 -5.69 2.31 -7.98
N GLY A 41 -6.42 2.87 -7.05
CA GLY A 41 -7.37 3.93 -7.32
C GLY A 41 -8.45 4.01 -6.28
N VAL A 42 -9.41 4.89 -6.52
CA VAL A 42 -10.59 5.00 -5.66
C VAL A 42 -11.51 3.83 -5.97
N ALA A 43 -12.06 3.21 -4.93
CA ALA A 43 -12.96 2.08 -5.09
C ALA A 43 -14.13 2.45 -6.00
N ALA A 44 -14.39 1.61 -7.00
CA ALA A 44 -15.49 1.85 -7.94
C ALA A 44 -16.85 1.62 -7.29
N ALA A 45 -16.92 0.67 -6.35
CA ALA A 45 -18.12 0.36 -5.60
C ALA A 45 -17.71 -0.16 -4.23
N VAL A 46 -18.54 0.07 -3.24
CA VAL A 46 -18.32 -0.43 -1.88
C VAL A 46 -19.58 -1.12 -1.38
N LYS A 47 -19.37 -2.08 -0.49
CA LYS A 47 -20.45 -2.83 0.14
C LYS A 47 -20.25 -2.80 1.64
N GLU A 48 -21.33 -2.88 2.39
CA GLU A 48 -21.31 -2.97 3.84
C GLU A 48 -20.52 -1.83 4.46
N HIS A 49 -19.44 -2.11 5.19
CA HIS A 49 -18.61 -1.09 5.84
C HIS A 49 -17.45 -0.59 4.98
N GLY A 50 -17.41 -0.96 3.71
CA GLY A 50 -16.38 -0.48 2.80
C GLY A 50 -16.48 1.03 2.61
N GLN A 51 -15.33 1.69 2.46
CA GLN A 51 -15.28 3.14 2.23
C GLN A 51 -14.85 3.42 0.80
N LYS A 52 -15.53 4.36 0.16
CA LYS A 52 -15.25 4.71 -1.24
C LYS A 52 -14.06 5.64 -1.30
N GLU A 53 -12.91 5.10 -0.93
CA GLU A 53 -11.65 5.81 -0.88
C GLU A 53 -10.57 5.04 -1.64
N ARG A 54 -9.37 5.63 -1.70
CA ARG A 54 -8.24 5.01 -2.38
C ARG A 54 -7.96 3.63 -1.82
N THR A 55 -7.74 2.67 -2.71
CA THR A 55 -7.37 1.29 -2.36
C THR A 55 -6.26 0.84 -3.30
N VAL A 56 -5.28 0.13 -2.76
CA VAL A 56 -4.13 -0.35 -3.52
C VAL A 56 -3.96 -1.84 -3.26
N LEU A 57 -3.77 -2.62 -4.34
CA LEU A 57 -3.54 -4.06 -4.26
C LEU A 57 -2.22 -4.38 -4.93
N ILE A 58 -1.32 -5.02 -4.18
CA ILE A 58 0.03 -5.35 -4.65
C ILE A 58 0.28 -6.84 -4.42
N GLU A 59 0.83 -7.50 -5.43
CA GLU A 59 1.19 -8.92 -5.36
C GLU A 59 2.68 -9.07 -5.12
N PHE A 60 3.06 -10.00 -4.25
CA PHE A 60 4.45 -10.39 -4.00
C PHE A 60 4.61 -11.90 -4.18
N GLU A 61 5.83 -12.34 -4.47
CA GLU A 61 6.12 -13.76 -4.70
C GLU A 61 5.86 -14.62 -3.46
N SER A 62 6.00 -14.04 -2.27
CA SER A 62 5.82 -14.78 -1.01
C SER A 62 5.43 -13.82 0.10
N LEU A 63 4.95 -14.39 1.19
CA LEU A 63 4.65 -13.63 2.40
C LEU A 63 5.91 -12.93 2.93
N ASP A 64 7.03 -13.65 2.96
CA ASP A 64 8.29 -13.07 3.43
C ASP A 64 8.72 -11.87 2.61
N ALA A 65 8.54 -11.92 1.29
CA ALA A 65 8.89 -10.81 0.41
C ALA A 65 8.02 -9.59 0.70
N ALA A 66 6.71 -9.79 0.93
CA ALA A 66 5.80 -8.70 1.23
C ALA A 66 6.15 -8.04 2.57
N LEU A 67 6.44 -8.85 3.59
CA LEU A 67 6.81 -8.34 4.90
C LEU A 67 8.14 -7.58 4.85
N ALA A 68 9.12 -8.12 4.13
CA ALA A 68 10.42 -7.47 3.97
C ALA A 68 10.29 -6.13 3.22
N ALA A 69 9.37 -6.03 2.28
CA ALA A 69 9.14 -4.80 1.53
C ALA A 69 8.71 -3.66 2.44
N TYR A 70 7.84 -3.93 3.41
CA TYR A 70 7.40 -2.92 4.37
C TYR A 70 8.56 -2.40 5.21
N ASP A 71 9.49 -3.28 5.57
CA ASP A 71 10.62 -2.93 6.43
C ASP A 71 11.84 -2.43 5.66
N SER A 72 11.75 -2.35 4.34
CA SER A 72 12.88 -1.93 3.51
C SER A 72 13.22 -0.45 3.74
N PRO A 73 14.50 -0.07 3.57
CA PRO A 73 14.91 1.34 3.71
C PRO A 73 14.16 2.27 2.76
N GLY A 74 13.92 1.84 1.53
CA GLY A 74 13.19 2.65 0.54
C GLY A 74 11.76 2.93 0.97
N TYR A 75 11.07 1.93 1.51
CA TYR A 75 9.70 2.13 1.97
C TYR A 75 9.65 2.97 3.25
N LYS A 76 10.63 2.80 4.14
CA LYS A 76 10.72 3.65 5.33
C LYS A 76 10.91 5.12 4.97
N ALA A 77 11.70 5.40 3.93
CA ALA A 77 11.84 6.76 3.42
C ALA A 77 10.50 7.30 2.91
N ALA A 78 9.72 6.46 2.23
CA ALA A 78 8.39 6.84 1.76
C ALA A 78 7.46 7.16 2.94
N LEU A 79 7.47 6.34 3.98
CA LEU A 79 6.67 6.59 5.18
C LEU A 79 7.07 7.89 5.88
N ALA A 80 8.36 8.22 5.89
CA ALA A 80 8.83 9.48 6.45
C ALA A 80 8.29 10.68 5.67
N ALA A 81 8.24 10.57 4.34
CA ALA A 81 7.67 11.62 3.49
C ALA A 81 6.16 11.78 3.72
N LEU A 82 5.45 10.68 3.99
CA LEU A 82 4.02 10.71 4.29
C LEU A 82 3.73 11.42 5.60
N GLY A 83 4.52 11.14 6.63
CA GLY A 83 4.31 11.70 7.96
C GLY A 83 3.19 10.97 8.71
N GLU A 84 2.91 11.44 9.93
CA GLU A 84 2.02 10.72 10.84
C GLU A 84 0.53 11.01 10.63
N ASN A 85 0.19 12.20 10.15
CA ASN A 85 -1.21 12.66 10.16
C ASN A 85 -1.79 12.92 8.77
N ALA A 86 -1.11 12.48 7.72
CA ALA A 86 -1.54 12.76 6.35
C ALA A 86 -2.71 11.88 5.92
N VAL A 87 -2.77 10.65 6.40
CA VAL A 87 -3.81 9.68 6.02
C VAL A 87 -4.19 8.82 7.20
N VAL A 88 -5.41 8.27 7.14
CA VAL A 88 -5.83 7.15 7.98
C VAL A 88 -6.11 6.00 7.02
N ARG A 89 -5.40 4.90 7.21
CA ARG A 89 -5.55 3.72 6.36
C ARG A 89 -5.23 2.46 7.14
N ASP A 90 -5.73 1.33 6.67
CA ASP A 90 -5.22 0.05 7.15
C ASP A 90 -4.51 -0.68 6.01
N ILE A 91 -3.48 -1.42 6.37
CA ILE A 91 -2.72 -2.24 5.44
C ILE A 91 -2.82 -3.67 5.93
N ARG A 92 -3.24 -4.55 5.03
CA ARG A 92 -3.34 -5.98 5.33
C ARG A 92 -2.47 -6.74 4.37
N ILE A 93 -1.69 -7.67 4.91
CA ILE A 93 -0.85 -8.54 4.11
C ILE A 93 -1.32 -9.95 4.40
N LEU A 94 -1.73 -10.65 3.34
CA LEU A 94 -2.23 -12.01 3.51
C LEU A 94 -1.67 -12.92 2.42
N GLU A 95 -1.57 -14.18 2.78
CA GLU A 95 -1.08 -15.21 1.88
C GLU A 95 -2.20 -15.63 0.93
N GLY A 96 -1.86 -15.82 -0.34
CA GLY A 96 -2.80 -16.29 -1.34
C GLY A 96 -3.18 -17.75 -1.14
N VAL A 97 -4.26 -18.14 -1.77
CA VAL A 97 -4.73 -19.52 -1.74
C VAL A 97 -4.04 -20.40 -2.77
#